data_ee2a333f683c82ffb36f7fd3ec777478
#
_entry.id   ee2a333f683c82ffb36f7fd3ec777478
#
_cell.length_a   1.000
_cell.length_b   1.000
_cell.length_c   1.000
_cell.angle_alpha   90.00
_cell.angle_beta   90.00
_cell.angle_gamma   90.00
#
_symmetry.space_group_name_H-M   'P 1'
#
loop_
_entity.id
_entity.type
_entity.pdbx_description
1 polymer ?
#
loop_
_entity_poly.entity_id
_entity_poly.type
_entity_poly.pdbx_seq_one_letter_code
_entity_poly.pdbx_strand_id
1 'polypeptide(L)'
;MNVVDAPNKVTSGRPLSPVGIVVHHTASNANANPDAVIAMCVRGVNKVPGPLYNYLIKRDGTIVTLTAENVKANHAGRGMQTVLTRMQKNLPVTGNASGPGKISANARLVGVSIINDGLGQDVPEAQMDALVDLCAFLCDGHNWNPDVAVVGHKEWTSRKVDPSFSMPDLRALIHRRMVTDAPTMVLPKEPEDGIVSYPGLLKKGSRSHAVRFVQACVGAQQDGIFGRATQAKVIRWQRAFGLKPDGIVGPATWQAMKIKRTDIVHPAFY
;
A
#
# COMPACT_ATOMS: atom_id res chain seq x y z
N MET A 1 0.76 2.73 13.77
CA MET A 1 0.07 1.41 13.67
C MET A 1 0.14 0.68 15.01
N ASN A 2 -0.97 0.13 15.47
CA ASN A 2 -1.04 -0.78 16.62
C ASN A 2 -0.93 -2.22 16.11
N VAL A 3 0.23 -2.87 16.26
CA VAL A 3 0.51 -4.21 15.73
C VAL A 3 0.76 -5.17 16.89
N VAL A 4 0.06 -6.30 16.88
CA VAL A 4 0.18 -7.36 17.89
C VAL A 4 0.36 -8.72 17.19
N ASP A 5 0.98 -9.66 17.88
CA ASP A 5 1.05 -11.04 17.39
C ASP A 5 -0.21 -11.82 17.79
N ALA A 6 -0.68 -12.68 16.90
CA ALA A 6 -1.74 -13.60 17.22
C ALA A 6 -1.27 -14.61 18.28
N PRO A 7 -2.14 -15.03 19.23
CA PRO A 7 -1.89 -16.25 19.98
C PRO A 7 -1.62 -17.42 19.00
N ASN A 8 -0.55 -18.16 19.22
CA ASN A 8 -0.11 -19.25 18.31
C ASN A 8 0.24 -18.79 16.89
N LYS A 9 0.78 -17.57 16.73
CA LYS A 9 1.35 -17.08 15.48
C LYS A 9 2.25 -18.15 14.83
N VAL A 10 2.08 -18.36 13.53
CA VAL A 10 2.86 -19.34 12.77
C VAL A 10 4.26 -18.79 12.48
N THR A 11 5.28 -19.35 13.11
CA THR A 11 6.67 -18.87 13.02
C THR A 11 7.52 -19.62 12.01
N SER A 12 7.05 -20.78 11.51
CA SER A 12 7.76 -21.59 10.52
C SER A 12 6.80 -22.16 9.49
N GLY A 13 7.29 -22.39 8.27
CA GLY A 13 6.46 -22.92 7.18
C GLY A 13 7.13 -22.76 5.83
N ARG A 14 6.34 -22.91 4.75
CA ARG A 14 6.86 -22.69 3.39
C ARG A 14 7.20 -21.21 3.21
N PRO A 15 8.29 -20.90 2.48
CA PRO A 15 8.75 -19.53 2.33
C PRO A 15 7.77 -18.66 1.52
N LEU A 16 7.73 -17.39 1.88
CA LEU A 16 7.08 -16.31 1.15
C LEU A 16 8.16 -15.44 0.48
N SER A 17 8.06 -15.27 -0.83
CA SER A 17 8.91 -14.35 -1.62
C SER A 17 7.98 -13.35 -2.33
N PRO A 18 7.55 -12.29 -1.64
CA PRO A 18 6.43 -11.49 -2.08
C PRO A 18 6.80 -10.56 -3.25
N VAL A 19 5.84 -10.36 -4.13
CA VAL A 19 5.87 -9.36 -5.21
C VAL A 19 4.69 -8.38 -5.13
N GLY A 20 3.85 -8.52 -4.09
CA GLY A 20 2.70 -7.65 -3.86
C GLY A 20 1.79 -8.18 -2.73
N ILE A 21 0.65 -7.57 -2.62
CA ILE A 21 -0.36 -7.78 -1.57
C ILE A 21 -1.69 -8.16 -2.20
N VAL A 22 -2.39 -9.13 -1.61
CA VAL A 22 -3.83 -9.35 -1.87
C VAL A 22 -4.63 -8.91 -0.65
N VAL A 23 -5.58 -8.03 -0.90
CA VAL A 23 -6.50 -7.51 0.12
C VAL A 23 -7.79 -8.33 0.12
N HIS A 24 -8.25 -8.69 1.33
CA HIS A 24 -9.41 -9.53 1.59
C HIS A 24 -10.36 -8.93 2.63
N HIS A 25 -11.54 -9.56 2.76
CA HIS A 25 -12.31 -9.58 4.00
C HIS A 25 -12.51 -11.03 4.46
N THR A 26 -12.76 -11.23 5.76
CA THR A 26 -12.85 -12.59 6.32
C THR A 26 -14.16 -13.32 5.97
N ALA A 27 -15.20 -12.60 5.54
CA ALA A 27 -16.58 -13.10 5.41
C ALA A 27 -17.08 -13.76 6.72
N SER A 28 -16.63 -13.25 7.87
CA SER A 28 -17.11 -13.67 9.18
C SER A 28 -18.42 -12.97 9.52
N ASN A 29 -19.27 -13.59 10.37
CA ASN A 29 -20.50 -12.96 10.84
C ASN A 29 -20.17 -11.57 11.45
N ALA A 30 -21.03 -10.59 11.21
CA ALA A 30 -20.86 -9.20 11.66
C ALA A 30 -20.64 -9.08 13.18
N ASN A 31 -21.25 -9.99 13.96
CA ASN A 31 -21.14 -10.06 15.42
C ASN A 31 -20.13 -11.12 15.91
N ALA A 32 -19.31 -11.67 15.02
CA ALA A 32 -18.33 -12.69 15.42
C ALA A 32 -17.32 -12.11 16.42
N ASN A 33 -16.99 -12.90 17.44
CA ASN A 33 -15.91 -12.56 18.35
C ASN A 33 -14.58 -12.46 17.59
N PRO A 34 -13.88 -11.33 17.59
CA PRO A 34 -12.63 -11.15 16.86
C PRO A 34 -11.56 -12.19 17.20
N ASP A 35 -11.45 -12.59 18.47
CA ASP A 35 -10.44 -13.56 18.91
C ASP A 35 -10.74 -14.97 18.36
N ALA A 36 -12.02 -15.33 18.26
CA ALA A 36 -12.42 -16.56 17.62
C ALA A 36 -12.11 -16.56 16.10
N VAL A 37 -12.30 -15.41 15.42
CA VAL A 37 -11.93 -15.22 14.01
C VAL A 37 -10.41 -15.32 13.84
N ILE A 38 -9.62 -14.71 14.72
CA ILE A 38 -8.15 -14.80 14.71
C ILE A 38 -7.71 -16.26 14.86
N ALA A 39 -8.22 -16.96 15.88
CA ALA A 39 -7.89 -18.36 16.13
C ALA A 39 -8.26 -19.27 14.95
N MET A 40 -9.39 -19.02 14.32
CA MET A 40 -9.80 -19.71 13.09
C MET A 40 -8.81 -19.43 11.94
N CYS A 41 -8.41 -18.18 11.74
CA CYS A 41 -7.48 -17.81 10.68
C CYS A 41 -6.08 -18.40 10.87
N VAL A 42 -5.62 -18.52 12.12
CA VAL A 42 -4.35 -19.22 12.44
C VAL A 42 -4.46 -20.72 12.16
N ARG A 43 -5.53 -21.36 12.62
CA ARG A 43 -5.74 -22.83 12.46
C ARG A 43 -6.09 -23.22 11.04
N GLY A 44 -6.84 -22.41 10.33
CA GLY A 44 -7.44 -22.73 9.04
C GLY A 44 -8.89 -23.20 9.13
N VAL A 45 -9.52 -23.42 7.97
CA VAL A 45 -10.92 -23.82 7.83
C VAL A 45 -11.07 -24.99 6.84
N ASN A 46 -11.93 -25.96 7.17
CA ASN A 46 -12.25 -27.08 6.29
C ASN A 46 -10.98 -27.74 5.70
N LYS A 47 -10.85 -27.70 4.35
CA LYS A 47 -9.73 -28.27 3.59
C LYS A 47 -8.58 -27.26 3.35
N VAL A 48 -8.66 -26.05 3.92
CA VAL A 48 -7.61 -25.03 3.78
C VAL A 48 -6.87 -24.89 5.12
N PRO A 49 -5.66 -25.45 5.23
CA PRO A 49 -4.88 -25.30 6.45
C PRO A 49 -4.49 -23.83 6.68
N GLY A 50 -4.39 -23.44 7.96
CA GLY A 50 -3.87 -22.13 8.32
C GLY A 50 -2.36 -22.00 8.11
N PRO A 51 -1.82 -20.80 8.23
CA PRO A 51 -2.55 -19.54 8.42
C PRO A 51 -3.30 -19.11 7.14
N LEU A 52 -4.48 -18.51 7.31
CA LEU A 52 -5.28 -18.08 6.16
C LEU A 52 -4.84 -16.72 5.61
N TYR A 53 -4.17 -15.90 6.41
CA TYR A 53 -3.64 -14.58 6.02
C TYR A 53 -2.29 -14.35 6.72
N ASN A 54 -1.51 -13.39 6.24
CA ASN A 54 -0.31 -12.93 6.94
C ASN A 54 -0.70 -11.91 8.02
N TYR A 55 -1.63 -11.04 7.69
CA TYR A 55 -2.14 -9.99 8.58
C TYR A 55 -3.65 -9.98 8.60
N LEU A 56 -4.22 -9.73 9.78
CA LEU A 56 -5.64 -9.56 10.00
C LEU A 56 -5.88 -8.25 10.74
N ILE A 57 -6.86 -7.45 10.28
CA ILE A 57 -7.15 -6.13 10.86
C ILE A 57 -8.50 -6.18 11.54
N LYS A 58 -8.51 -5.89 12.84
CA LYS A 58 -9.73 -5.79 13.65
C LYS A 58 -10.47 -4.49 13.34
N ARG A 59 -11.74 -4.43 13.72
CA ARG A 59 -12.59 -3.23 13.50
C ARG A 59 -12.09 -1.99 14.25
N ASP A 60 -11.35 -2.16 15.35
CA ASP A 60 -10.72 -1.09 16.12
C ASP A 60 -9.38 -0.60 15.53
N GLY A 61 -8.97 -1.12 14.38
CA GLY A 61 -7.70 -0.79 13.73
C GLY A 61 -6.50 -1.57 14.24
N THR A 62 -6.66 -2.49 15.20
CA THR A 62 -5.56 -3.35 15.64
C THR A 62 -5.16 -4.32 14.52
N ILE A 63 -3.90 -4.29 14.13
CA ILE A 63 -3.30 -5.21 13.14
C ILE A 63 -2.78 -6.43 13.88
N VAL A 64 -3.22 -7.61 13.49
CA VAL A 64 -2.80 -8.88 14.08
C VAL A 64 -1.92 -9.63 13.09
N THR A 65 -0.69 -9.91 13.47
CA THR A 65 0.26 -10.71 12.68
C THR A 65 -0.01 -12.19 12.90
N LEU A 66 -0.39 -12.91 11.84
CA LEU A 66 -0.70 -14.35 11.93
C LEU A 66 0.50 -15.25 11.59
N THR A 67 1.47 -14.71 10.84
CA THR A 67 2.68 -15.45 10.42
C THR A 67 3.94 -14.66 10.71
N ALA A 68 5.10 -15.34 10.75
CA ALA A 68 6.37 -14.65 10.57
C ALA A 68 6.47 -14.05 9.15
N GLU A 69 7.28 -13.02 8.98
CA GLU A 69 7.37 -12.21 7.75
C GLU A 69 7.69 -13.03 6.49
N ASN A 70 8.51 -14.06 6.63
CA ASN A 70 8.95 -14.93 5.54
C ASN A 70 8.09 -16.20 5.37
N VAL A 71 6.98 -16.33 6.09
CA VAL A 71 6.10 -17.51 6.05
C VAL A 71 4.86 -17.23 5.21
N LYS A 72 4.62 -18.08 4.19
CA LYS A 72 3.43 -17.95 3.35
C LYS A 72 2.14 -18.26 4.10
N ALA A 73 1.07 -17.55 3.78
CA ALA A 73 -0.30 -17.88 4.17
C ALA A 73 -1.09 -18.53 3.00
N ASN A 74 -2.25 -19.12 3.31
CA ASN A 74 -3.09 -19.82 2.32
C ASN A 74 -4.34 -18.98 1.97
N HIS A 75 -4.14 -17.76 1.46
CA HIS A 75 -5.17 -16.74 1.23
C HIS A 75 -5.63 -16.58 -0.21
N ALA A 76 -4.68 -16.55 -1.17
CA ALA A 76 -4.97 -16.13 -2.55
C ALA A 76 -5.48 -17.28 -3.42
N GLY A 77 -5.12 -18.51 -3.09
CA GLY A 77 -5.46 -19.66 -3.94
C GLY A 77 -4.92 -19.52 -5.37
N ARG A 78 -5.69 -20.03 -6.33
CA ARG A 78 -5.34 -19.93 -7.75
C ARG A 78 -6.01 -18.68 -8.36
N GLY A 79 -5.28 -17.98 -9.21
CA GLY A 79 -5.74 -16.80 -9.92
C GLY A 79 -5.03 -16.58 -11.24
N MET A 80 -5.11 -15.36 -11.77
CA MET A 80 -4.69 -15.02 -13.12
C MET A 80 -3.18 -14.81 -13.24
N GLN A 81 -2.53 -15.57 -14.13
CA GLN A 81 -1.11 -15.36 -14.47
C GLN A 81 -0.84 -13.93 -14.94
N THR A 82 -1.79 -13.32 -15.65
CA THR A 82 -1.69 -11.94 -16.15
C THR A 82 -1.46 -10.93 -15.02
N VAL A 83 -2.08 -11.11 -13.86
CA VAL A 83 -1.89 -10.23 -12.69
C VAL A 83 -0.45 -10.28 -12.21
N LEU A 84 0.10 -11.49 -11.98
CA LEU A 84 1.51 -11.63 -11.60
C LEU A 84 2.47 -11.09 -12.66
N THR A 85 2.17 -11.32 -13.94
CA THR A 85 2.97 -10.80 -15.05
C THR A 85 2.96 -9.27 -15.07
N ARG A 86 1.79 -8.64 -14.81
CA ARG A 86 1.71 -7.18 -14.70
C ARG A 86 2.53 -6.66 -13.53
N MET A 87 2.43 -7.28 -12.35
CA MET A 87 3.26 -6.94 -11.19
C MET A 87 4.76 -7.02 -11.51
N GLN A 88 5.20 -8.11 -12.13
CA GLN A 88 6.60 -8.30 -12.51
C GLN A 88 7.09 -7.27 -13.54
N LYS A 89 6.22 -6.83 -14.45
CA LYS A 89 6.50 -5.82 -15.48
C LYS A 89 6.26 -4.38 -14.99
N ASN A 90 5.93 -4.19 -13.71
CA ASN A 90 5.58 -2.89 -13.13
C ASN A 90 4.43 -2.18 -13.88
N LEU A 91 3.42 -2.95 -14.30
CA LEU A 91 2.22 -2.45 -14.97
C LEU A 91 1.04 -2.47 -14.01
N PRO A 92 0.22 -1.41 -13.96
CA PRO A 92 -0.94 -1.35 -13.06
C PRO A 92 -1.93 -2.49 -13.31
N VAL A 93 -2.47 -3.05 -12.23
CA VAL A 93 -3.61 -3.99 -12.30
C VAL A 93 -4.89 -3.17 -12.38
N THR A 94 -5.73 -3.45 -13.37
CA THR A 94 -6.96 -2.70 -13.62
C THR A 94 -8.16 -3.63 -13.70
N GLY A 95 -9.19 -3.31 -12.91
CA GLY A 95 -10.46 -4.03 -12.93
C GLY A 95 -10.41 -5.45 -12.35
N ASN A 96 -11.59 -6.05 -12.29
CA ASN A 96 -11.75 -7.41 -11.76
C ASN A 96 -11.17 -8.46 -12.71
N ALA A 97 -10.79 -9.60 -12.16
CA ALA A 97 -10.27 -10.72 -12.94
C ALA A 97 -11.30 -11.23 -13.95
N SER A 98 -10.88 -11.45 -15.20
CA SER A 98 -11.72 -11.97 -16.28
C SER A 98 -11.95 -13.49 -16.21
N GLY A 99 -11.27 -14.19 -15.32
CA GLY A 99 -11.37 -15.64 -15.17
C GLY A 99 -10.84 -16.17 -13.84
N PRO A 100 -11.05 -17.48 -13.56
CA PRO A 100 -10.67 -18.08 -12.28
C PRO A 100 -9.15 -18.21 -12.12
N GLY A 101 -8.40 -18.25 -13.23
CA GLY A 101 -6.97 -18.47 -13.23
C GLY A 101 -6.53 -19.87 -12.76
N LYS A 102 -5.25 -20.17 -12.95
CA LYS A 102 -4.67 -21.50 -12.63
C LYS A 102 -3.43 -21.42 -11.75
N ILE A 103 -2.87 -20.24 -11.51
CA ILE A 103 -1.59 -20.04 -10.83
C ILE A 103 -1.81 -19.77 -9.35
N SER A 104 -1.16 -20.53 -8.47
CA SER A 104 -1.17 -20.25 -7.03
C SER A 104 -0.20 -19.12 -6.71
N ALA A 105 -0.67 -18.13 -5.94
CA ALA A 105 0.14 -16.99 -5.53
C ALA A 105 0.41 -16.91 -4.02
N ASN A 106 0.02 -17.91 -3.26
CA ASN A 106 0.22 -17.92 -1.80
C ASN A 106 1.69 -17.71 -1.36
N ALA A 107 2.65 -18.13 -2.17
CA ALA A 107 4.09 -17.93 -1.92
C ALA A 107 4.65 -16.65 -2.54
N ARG A 108 3.82 -15.87 -3.24
CA ARG A 108 4.22 -14.69 -4.00
C ARG A 108 3.49 -13.42 -3.61
N LEU A 109 2.45 -13.53 -2.79
CA LEU A 109 1.64 -12.38 -2.37
C LEU A 109 1.42 -12.42 -0.86
N VAL A 110 1.52 -11.26 -0.23
CA VAL A 110 1.17 -11.08 1.17
C VAL A 110 -0.35 -11.01 1.29
N GLY A 111 -0.94 -11.79 2.18
CA GLY A 111 -2.38 -11.75 2.45
C GLY A 111 -2.70 -10.80 3.58
N VAL A 112 -3.45 -9.75 3.29
CA VAL A 112 -3.97 -8.80 4.28
C VAL A 112 -5.50 -8.87 4.27
N SER A 113 -6.12 -9.13 5.41
CA SER A 113 -7.58 -9.24 5.53
C SER A 113 -8.12 -8.32 6.61
N ILE A 114 -9.29 -7.73 6.38
CA ILE A 114 -10.07 -7.06 7.42
C ILE A 114 -11.12 -8.03 7.98
N ILE A 115 -11.41 -7.95 9.29
CA ILE A 115 -12.56 -8.66 9.89
C ILE A 115 -13.83 -7.91 9.47
N ASN A 116 -14.57 -8.49 8.52
CA ASN A 116 -15.77 -7.91 7.95
C ASN A 116 -16.60 -9.03 7.28
N ASP A 117 -17.93 -8.90 7.26
CA ASP A 117 -18.84 -9.89 6.68
C ASP A 117 -18.87 -9.87 5.14
N GLY A 118 -18.51 -8.74 4.54
CA GLY A 118 -18.56 -8.54 3.09
C GLY A 118 -19.98 -8.40 2.51
N LEU A 119 -21.00 -8.33 3.38
CA LEU A 119 -22.42 -8.33 3.02
C LEU A 119 -23.11 -6.98 3.29
N GLY A 120 -22.34 -5.91 3.43
CA GLY A 120 -22.85 -4.56 3.69
C GLY A 120 -22.46 -4.00 5.05
N GLN A 121 -21.77 -4.76 5.89
CA GLN A 121 -21.17 -4.23 7.10
C GLN A 121 -20.20 -3.09 6.72
N ASP A 122 -20.29 -1.98 7.44
CA ASP A 122 -19.39 -0.84 7.28
C ASP A 122 -17.94 -1.25 7.55
N VAL A 123 -17.02 -0.48 7.01
CA VAL A 123 -15.60 -0.54 7.37
C VAL A 123 -15.30 0.69 8.21
N PRO A 124 -15.11 0.57 9.54
CA PRO A 124 -14.80 1.71 10.39
C PRO A 124 -13.54 2.44 9.92
N GLU A 125 -13.50 3.75 10.14
CA GLU A 125 -12.35 4.59 9.78
C GLU A 125 -11.04 4.03 10.35
N ALA A 126 -11.02 3.64 11.63
CA ALA A 126 -9.85 3.03 12.28
C ALA A 126 -9.37 1.76 11.56
N GLN A 127 -10.31 0.92 11.07
CA GLN A 127 -9.97 -0.30 10.33
C GLN A 127 -9.43 0.02 8.94
N MET A 128 -10.02 1.00 8.25
CA MET A 128 -9.56 1.44 6.93
C MET A 128 -8.18 2.12 7.05
N ASP A 129 -7.98 2.97 8.02
CA ASP A 129 -6.70 3.63 8.28
C ASP A 129 -5.58 2.62 8.57
N ALA A 130 -5.85 1.61 9.40
CA ALA A 130 -4.90 0.54 9.68
C ALA A 130 -4.58 -0.29 8.43
N LEU A 131 -5.56 -0.55 7.54
CA LEU A 131 -5.34 -1.21 6.26
C LEU A 131 -4.45 -0.37 5.34
N VAL A 132 -4.73 0.92 5.25
CA VAL A 132 -3.93 1.88 4.45
C VAL A 132 -2.51 1.96 4.98
N ASP A 133 -2.34 2.11 6.30
CA ASP A 133 -1.03 2.17 6.98
C ASP A 133 -0.19 0.93 6.71
N LEU A 134 -0.79 -0.26 6.91
CA LEU A 134 -0.08 -1.52 6.69
C LEU A 134 0.33 -1.70 5.22
N CYS A 135 -0.58 -1.42 4.29
CA CYS A 135 -0.26 -1.51 2.87
C CYS A 135 0.80 -0.49 2.45
N ALA A 136 0.75 0.74 2.98
CA ALA A 136 1.74 1.77 2.73
C ALA A 136 3.12 1.35 3.27
N PHE A 137 3.17 0.84 4.50
CA PHE A 137 4.39 0.32 5.12
C PHE A 137 5.03 -0.82 4.29
N LEU A 138 4.23 -1.80 3.88
CA LEU A 138 4.71 -2.91 3.05
C LEU A 138 5.18 -2.43 1.67
N CYS A 139 4.43 -1.50 1.04
CA CYS A 139 4.82 -0.93 -0.24
C CYS A 139 6.11 -0.13 -0.15
N ASP A 140 6.31 0.65 0.91
CA ASP A 140 7.55 1.42 1.10
C ASP A 140 8.74 0.51 1.38
N GLY A 141 8.59 -0.47 2.28
CA GLY A 141 9.63 -1.44 2.64
C GLY A 141 10.14 -2.26 1.44
N HIS A 142 9.25 -2.63 0.53
CA HIS A 142 9.59 -3.37 -0.68
C HIS A 142 9.81 -2.51 -1.92
N ASN A 143 9.71 -1.19 -1.82
CA ASN A 143 9.73 -0.25 -2.94
C ASN A 143 8.67 -0.57 -4.02
N TRP A 144 7.49 -0.98 -3.61
CA TRP A 144 6.37 -1.31 -4.50
C TRP A 144 5.53 -0.07 -4.84
N ASN A 145 5.05 -0.03 -6.08
CA ASN A 145 4.01 0.89 -6.49
C ASN A 145 2.62 0.31 -6.11
N PRO A 146 1.80 0.97 -5.29
CA PRO A 146 0.48 0.48 -4.91
C PRO A 146 -0.43 0.11 -6.08
N ASP A 147 -0.39 0.86 -7.20
CA ASP A 147 -1.21 0.56 -8.39
C ASP A 147 -0.85 -0.77 -9.06
N VAL A 148 0.35 -1.26 -8.77
CA VAL A 148 0.89 -2.51 -9.32
C VAL A 148 0.80 -3.65 -8.31
N ALA A 149 1.20 -3.36 -7.07
CA ALA A 149 1.45 -4.38 -6.06
C ALA A 149 0.25 -4.65 -5.14
N VAL A 150 -0.74 -3.75 -5.04
CA VAL A 150 -1.91 -3.94 -4.15
C VAL A 150 -3.13 -4.29 -4.99
N VAL A 151 -3.60 -5.52 -4.85
CA VAL A 151 -4.77 -6.04 -5.57
C VAL A 151 -5.81 -6.58 -4.62
N GLY A 152 -7.08 -6.46 -4.99
CA GLY A 152 -8.17 -7.16 -4.33
C GLY A 152 -8.23 -8.62 -4.76
N HIS A 153 -8.77 -9.49 -3.93
CA HIS A 153 -8.98 -10.89 -4.30
C HIS A 153 -9.85 -11.03 -5.56
N LYS A 154 -10.86 -10.14 -5.73
CA LYS A 154 -11.67 -10.03 -6.95
C LYS A 154 -10.90 -9.62 -8.21
N GLU A 155 -9.78 -8.92 -8.05
CA GLU A 155 -8.87 -8.58 -9.16
C GLU A 155 -7.90 -9.74 -9.46
N TRP A 156 -7.66 -10.62 -8.47
CA TRP A 156 -6.81 -11.80 -8.60
C TRP A 156 -7.52 -12.97 -9.28
N THR A 157 -8.81 -13.19 -8.95
CA THR A 157 -9.61 -14.32 -9.49
C THR A 157 -11.09 -13.99 -9.56
N SER A 158 -11.77 -14.36 -10.65
CA SER A 158 -13.21 -14.16 -10.82
C SER A 158 -14.08 -15.02 -9.88
N ARG A 159 -13.48 -15.97 -9.14
CA ARG A 159 -14.19 -16.78 -8.14
C ARG A 159 -14.45 -16.04 -6.83
N LYS A 160 -13.98 -14.84 -6.70
CA LYS A 160 -13.98 -14.05 -5.46
C LYS A 160 -14.54 -12.65 -5.71
N VAL A 161 -15.19 -12.12 -4.70
CA VAL A 161 -15.84 -10.81 -4.72
C VAL A 161 -15.19 -9.83 -3.74
N ASP A 162 -14.33 -10.33 -2.85
CA ASP A 162 -13.65 -9.56 -1.82
C ASP A 162 -12.45 -8.75 -2.35
N PRO A 163 -12.16 -7.61 -1.72
CA PRO A 163 -12.96 -6.92 -0.74
C PRO A 163 -14.17 -6.20 -1.36
N SER A 164 -15.19 -5.86 -0.54
CA SER A 164 -16.41 -5.19 -1.01
C SER A 164 -16.19 -3.73 -1.44
N PHE A 165 -15.19 -3.05 -0.89
CA PHE A 165 -14.86 -1.65 -1.23
C PHE A 165 -14.06 -1.51 -2.54
N SER A 166 -13.90 -0.23 -2.97
CA SER A 166 -13.19 0.14 -4.19
C SER A 166 -11.67 -0.03 -4.04
N MET A 167 -11.05 -0.84 -4.88
CA MET A 167 -9.59 -0.99 -4.91
C MET A 167 -8.85 0.22 -5.48
N PRO A 168 -9.36 0.93 -6.51
CA PRO A 168 -8.78 2.21 -6.93
C PRO A 168 -8.72 3.24 -5.80
N ASP A 169 -9.81 3.37 -4.99
CA ASP A 169 -9.82 4.32 -3.88
C ASP A 169 -8.84 3.92 -2.77
N LEU A 170 -8.76 2.63 -2.44
CA LEU A 170 -7.76 2.13 -1.50
C LEU A 170 -6.33 2.45 -1.98
N ARG A 171 -6.01 2.20 -3.24
CA ARG A 171 -4.70 2.53 -3.80
C ARG A 171 -4.39 4.03 -3.75
N ALA A 172 -5.39 4.88 -3.99
CA ALA A 172 -5.26 6.33 -3.85
C ALA A 172 -4.98 6.77 -2.40
N LEU A 173 -5.65 6.13 -1.42
CA LEU A 173 -5.39 6.37 0.00
C LEU A 173 -3.97 5.93 0.39
N ILE A 174 -3.52 4.76 -0.07
CA ILE A 174 -2.15 4.26 0.18
C ILE A 174 -1.11 5.22 -0.42
N HIS A 175 -1.33 5.71 -1.64
CA HIS A 175 -0.44 6.71 -2.24
C HIS A 175 -0.34 7.97 -1.40
N ARG A 176 -1.48 8.50 -0.92
CA ARG A 176 -1.49 9.66 -0.02
C ARG A 176 -0.68 9.38 1.23
N ARG A 177 -0.92 8.24 1.91
CA ARG A 177 -0.24 7.86 3.15
C ARG A 177 1.28 7.76 2.94
N MET A 178 1.74 7.12 1.86
CA MET A 178 3.17 7.03 1.52
C MET A 178 3.83 8.37 1.21
N VAL A 179 3.05 9.41 0.92
CA VAL A 179 3.56 10.78 0.70
C VAL A 179 3.51 11.60 1.98
N THR A 180 2.45 11.45 2.80
CA THR A 180 2.24 12.24 4.03
C THR A 180 3.08 11.74 5.20
N ASP A 181 3.33 10.43 5.30
CA ASP A 181 4.17 9.82 6.35
C ASP A 181 5.67 9.85 6.01
N ALA A 182 6.04 10.45 4.89
CA ALA A 182 7.44 10.83 4.71
C ALA A 182 7.87 11.66 5.93
N PRO A 183 8.97 11.26 6.64
CA PRO A 183 9.37 11.90 7.88
C PRO A 183 9.34 13.41 7.70
N THR A 184 8.76 14.13 8.67
CA THR A 184 8.77 15.60 8.68
C THR A 184 10.24 16.02 8.70
N MET A 185 10.81 16.18 7.53
CA MET A 185 12.19 16.58 7.42
C MET A 185 12.28 18.04 7.79
N VAL A 186 13.16 18.35 8.73
CA VAL A 186 13.63 19.72 8.93
C VAL A 186 14.19 20.16 7.58
N LEU A 187 13.41 20.91 6.83
CA LEU A 187 13.83 21.49 5.56
C LEU A 187 15.03 22.38 5.85
N PRO A 188 16.07 22.35 5.02
CA PRO A 188 17.14 23.32 5.13
C PRO A 188 16.52 24.73 5.21
N LYS A 189 17.01 25.57 6.16
CA LYS A 189 16.57 26.95 6.29
C LYS A 189 16.61 27.60 4.91
N GLU A 190 15.47 28.18 4.49
CA GLU A 190 15.39 28.84 3.18
C GLU A 190 16.46 29.93 3.09
N PRO A 191 17.03 30.18 1.92
CA PRO A 191 17.65 31.46 1.67
C PRO A 191 16.61 32.56 1.89
N GLU A 192 16.98 33.64 2.54
CA GLU A 192 16.08 34.69 3.09
C GLU A 192 15.24 35.46 2.05
N ASP A 193 15.36 35.12 0.78
CA ASP A 193 14.68 35.75 -0.36
C ASP A 193 13.46 35.00 -0.92
N GLY A 194 12.98 33.96 -0.21
CA GLY A 194 11.55 33.47 -0.24
C GLY A 194 10.98 32.99 -1.59
N ILE A 195 11.67 33.03 -2.70
CA ILE A 195 11.15 32.63 -4.02
C ILE A 195 12.03 31.54 -4.64
N VAL A 196 11.69 30.27 -4.39
CA VAL A 196 12.27 29.17 -5.17
C VAL A 196 11.68 29.23 -6.58
N SER A 197 12.36 29.91 -7.49
CA SER A 197 11.96 29.95 -8.91
C SER A 197 12.05 28.56 -9.52
N TYR A 198 11.22 28.30 -10.56
CA TYR A 198 11.26 27.03 -11.28
C TYR A 198 12.65 26.80 -11.91
N PRO A 199 13.37 25.74 -11.56
CA PRO A 199 14.77 25.54 -11.97
C PRO A 199 14.90 24.90 -13.38
N GLY A 200 13.81 24.72 -14.08
CA GLY A 200 13.74 23.89 -15.28
C GLY A 200 13.35 22.45 -14.98
N LEU A 201 13.30 21.61 -16.00
CA LEU A 201 12.90 20.19 -15.88
C LEU A 201 13.88 19.41 -15.01
N LEU A 202 13.35 18.82 -13.91
CA LEU A 202 14.09 17.88 -13.09
C LEU A 202 13.59 16.46 -13.36
N LYS A 203 14.52 15.57 -13.67
CA LYS A 203 14.26 14.17 -14.04
C LYS A 203 15.44 13.29 -13.63
N LYS A 204 15.30 11.98 -13.77
CA LYS A 204 16.39 11.04 -13.50
C LYS A 204 17.71 11.51 -14.16
N GLY A 205 18.76 11.61 -13.34
CA GLY A 205 20.07 12.13 -13.73
C GLY A 205 20.32 13.59 -13.33
N SER A 206 19.27 14.39 -13.03
CA SER A 206 19.42 15.76 -12.52
C SER A 206 20.18 15.78 -11.19
N ARG A 207 21.05 16.80 -11.00
CA ARG A 207 21.82 17.01 -9.77
C ARG A 207 21.79 18.50 -9.44
N SER A 208 21.15 18.88 -8.32
CA SER A 208 21.08 20.29 -7.88
C SER A 208 20.46 20.42 -6.50
N HIS A 209 20.51 21.64 -5.94
CA HIS A 209 19.75 22.00 -4.73
C HIS A 209 18.24 21.86 -4.94
N ALA A 210 17.74 22.17 -6.13
CA ALA A 210 16.33 21.99 -6.47
C ALA A 210 15.88 20.51 -6.43
N VAL A 211 16.78 19.56 -6.70
CA VAL A 211 16.50 18.13 -6.51
C VAL A 211 16.31 17.81 -5.04
N ARG A 212 17.06 18.41 -4.11
CA ARG A 212 16.85 18.23 -2.67
C ARG A 212 15.47 18.72 -2.23
N PHE A 213 15.02 19.87 -2.78
CA PHE A 213 13.65 20.35 -2.56
C PHE A 213 12.61 19.32 -3.02
N VAL A 214 12.74 18.79 -4.24
CA VAL A 214 11.87 17.72 -4.74
C VAL A 214 11.89 16.50 -3.84
N GLN A 215 13.09 16.05 -3.45
CA GLN A 215 13.29 14.92 -2.55
C GLN A 215 12.59 15.13 -1.20
N ALA A 216 12.68 16.35 -0.65
CA ALA A 216 11.95 16.74 0.56
C ALA A 216 10.43 16.61 0.36
N CYS A 217 9.89 17.14 -0.75
CA CYS A 217 8.46 17.11 -1.03
C CYS A 217 7.90 15.67 -1.21
N VAL A 218 8.72 14.74 -1.70
CA VAL A 218 8.30 13.36 -1.98
C VAL A 218 8.81 12.34 -0.96
N GLY A 219 9.45 12.80 0.13
CA GLY A 219 10.01 11.93 1.18
C GLY A 219 11.17 11.04 0.71
N ALA A 220 11.97 11.50 -0.25
CA ALA A 220 13.18 10.80 -0.68
C ALA A 220 14.42 11.26 0.10
N GLN A 221 15.49 10.46 0.09
CA GLN A 221 16.78 10.88 0.64
C GLN A 221 17.28 12.14 -0.08
N GLN A 222 17.60 13.20 0.68
CA GLN A 222 17.97 14.51 0.14
C GLN A 222 19.46 14.61 -0.20
N ASP A 223 19.93 13.72 -1.07
CA ASP A 223 21.31 13.72 -1.56
C ASP A 223 21.55 14.69 -2.72
N GLY A 224 20.46 15.30 -3.25
CA GLY A 224 20.52 16.20 -4.41
C GLY A 224 20.70 15.48 -5.73
N ILE A 225 20.58 14.15 -5.77
CA ILE A 225 20.71 13.32 -6.95
C ILE A 225 19.34 12.71 -7.32
N PHE A 226 18.79 13.06 -8.47
CA PHE A 226 17.53 12.51 -8.95
C PHE A 226 17.74 11.08 -9.47
N GLY A 227 17.82 10.12 -8.54
CA GLY A 227 18.01 8.71 -8.83
C GLY A 227 16.69 7.98 -9.16
N ARG A 228 16.76 6.65 -9.31
CA ARG A 228 15.58 5.79 -9.51
C ARG A 228 14.60 5.87 -8.33
N ALA A 229 15.11 5.92 -7.11
CA ALA A 229 14.29 6.03 -5.91
C ALA A 229 13.52 7.36 -5.88
N THR A 230 14.19 8.48 -6.18
CA THR A 230 13.56 9.80 -6.30
C THR A 230 12.49 9.80 -7.38
N GLN A 231 12.78 9.25 -8.56
CA GLN A 231 11.82 9.14 -9.67
C GLN A 231 10.56 8.35 -9.26
N ALA A 232 10.73 7.21 -8.61
CA ALA A 232 9.61 6.39 -8.17
C ALA A 232 8.71 7.13 -7.17
N LYS A 233 9.32 7.88 -6.22
CA LYS A 233 8.59 8.71 -5.26
C LYS A 233 7.89 9.90 -5.94
N VAL A 234 8.49 10.54 -6.94
CA VAL A 234 7.86 11.60 -7.74
C VAL A 234 6.64 11.06 -8.50
N ILE A 235 6.73 9.89 -9.12
CA ILE A 235 5.59 9.26 -9.80
C ILE A 235 4.42 9.01 -8.83
N ARG A 236 4.71 8.49 -7.62
CA ARG A 236 3.71 8.28 -6.57
C ARG A 236 3.05 9.61 -6.17
N TRP A 237 3.88 10.62 -5.91
CA TRP A 237 3.42 11.94 -5.53
C TRP A 237 2.51 12.56 -6.61
N GLN A 238 2.92 12.51 -7.88
CA GLN A 238 2.12 12.98 -9.01
C GLN A 238 0.74 12.32 -9.06
N ARG A 239 0.65 11.00 -8.87
CA ARG A 239 -0.63 10.28 -8.80
C ARG A 239 -1.50 10.75 -7.64
N ALA A 240 -0.93 10.90 -6.45
CA ALA A 240 -1.65 11.35 -5.26
C ALA A 240 -2.27 12.74 -5.44
N PHE A 241 -1.67 13.59 -6.28
CA PHE A 241 -2.13 14.94 -6.56
C PHE A 241 -2.80 15.11 -7.94
N GLY A 242 -3.21 14.01 -8.59
CA GLY A 242 -3.94 14.04 -9.86
C GLY A 242 -3.15 14.59 -11.04
N LEU A 243 -1.81 14.55 -10.96
CA LEU A 243 -0.91 14.98 -12.03
C LEU A 243 -0.51 13.81 -12.92
N LYS A 244 -0.02 14.09 -14.14
CA LYS A 244 0.55 13.08 -15.03
C LYS A 244 1.73 12.38 -14.33
N PRO A 245 1.68 11.06 -14.09
CA PRO A 245 2.69 10.34 -13.31
C PRO A 245 3.87 9.88 -14.19
N ASP A 246 4.60 10.83 -14.76
CA ASP A 246 5.72 10.57 -15.67
C ASP A 246 7.10 10.57 -14.99
N GLY A 247 7.13 10.91 -13.69
CA GLY A 247 8.36 10.97 -12.91
C GLY A 247 9.28 12.14 -13.31
N ILE A 248 8.71 13.17 -13.97
CA ILE A 248 9.41 14.39 -14.36
C ILE A 248 8.79 15.56 -13.61
N VAL A 249 9.60 16.34 -12.93
CA VAL A 249 9.16 17.56 -12.27
C VAL A 249 9.23 18.72 -13.26
N GLY A 250 8.12 18.88 -13.99
CA GLY A 250 7.88 20.02 -14.88
C GLY A 250 7.17 21.17 -14.14
N PRO A 251 6.76 22.24 -14.86
CA PRO A 251 6.13 23.42 -14.25
C PRO A 251 4.91 23.10 -13.40
N ALA A 252 4.01 22.24 -13.88
CA ALA A 252 2.80 21.86 -13.15
C ALA A 252 3.13 21.10 -11.85
N THR A 253 4.05 20.12 -11.88
CA THR A 253 4.50 19.36 -10.72
C THR A 253 5.22 20.29 -9.72
N TRP A 254 6.09 21.18 -10.22
CA TRP A 254 6.80 22.15 -9.39
C TRP A 254 5.84 23.11 -8.67
N GLN A 255 4.86 23.65 -9.41
CA GLN A 255 3.86 24.54 -8.83
C GLN A 255 3.02 23.84 -7.77
N ALA A 256 2.59 22.61 -8.01
CA ALA A 256 1.84 21.84 -7.03
C ALA A 256 2.67 21.54 -5.76
N MET A 257 3.97 21.27 -5.89
CA MET A 257 4.87 21.10 -4.76
C MET A 257 5.00 22.40 -3.93
N LYS A 258 5.05 23.56 -4.57
CA LYS A 258 5.10 24.86 -3.88
C LYS A 258 3.81 25.16 -3.12
N ILE A 259 2.64 25.00 -3.76
CA ILE A 259 1.33 25.27 -3.15
C ILE A 259 1.11 24.39 -1.92
N LYS A 260 1.39 23.09 -2.03
CA LYS A 260 1.23 22.16 -0.91
C LYS A 260 2.19 22.41 0.25
N ARG A 261 3.30 23.08 0.00
CA ARG A 261 4.20 23.51 1.06
C ARG A 261 3.66 24.68 1.88
N THR A 262 2.91 25.58 1.28
CA THR A 262 2.26 26.71 1.99
C THR A 262 1.08 26.24 2.82
N ASP A 263 0.37 25.19 2.39
CA ASP A 263 -0.81 24.64 3.08
C ASP A 263 -0.44 23.74 4.30
N ILE A 264 0.79 23.24 4.36
CA ILE A 264 1.29 22.40 5.48
C ILE A 264 1.55 23.21 6.75
N VAL A 265 1.53 24.56 6.68
CA VAL A 265 1.77 25.44 7.84
C VAL A 265 0.59 25.53 8.79
N HIS A 266 -0.63 25.13 8.42
CA HIS A 266 -1.78 24.99 9.34
C HIS A 266 -2.81 23.94 8.87
N PRO A 267 -2.93 22.81 9.53
CA PRO A 267 -4.21 22.14 9.65
C PRO A 267 -4.82 22.51 11.00
N ALA A 268 -5.69 23.49 11.03
CA ALA A 268 -6.75 23.50 12.02
C ALA A 268 -7.80 22.52 11.50
N PHE A 269 -7.79 21.30 12.01
CA PHE A 269 -8.91 20.38 11.87
C PHE A 269 -9.90 20.66 13.01
N TYR A 270 -11.07 21.11 12.64
CA TYR A 270 -12.30 20.97 13.40
C TYR A 270 -13.03 19.72 12.92
#